data_bb606efcb06c4efec10d44b79e219a52
#
_entry.id   bb606efcb06c4efec10d44b79e219a52
#
_cell.length_a   1.000
_cell.length_b   1.000
_cell.length_c   1.000
_cell.angle_alpha   90.00
_cell.angle_beta   90.00
_cell.angle_gamma   90.00
#
_symmetry.space_group_name_H-M   'P 1'
#
loop_
_entity.id
_entity.type
_entity.pdbx_description
1 polymer ?
#
loop_
_entity_poly.entity_id
_entity_poly.type
_entity_poly.pdbx_seq_one_letter_code
_entity_poly.pdbx_strand_id
1 'polypeptide(L)'
;MRLGAALGGEDPAALIQRAKELGASAVQTFLGDPQSWNAPSGYPVEELSELVATSGIDLYIHAPYVINVATTNNKVRIPSRKLLAFTMKYAQRAGAKGVIVHGGHVQSGDDLSIGYANWAKALAEVAELTIPVFIENTAGGERAMARTLSSLDGLWKVIKEFNPGFCLDTCHAHAAGLSMDSVVSDIAEITGGISLVHANGSRDEAGSGRDRHANFDDGLLPGDVVVDVIKKANAPTIIETPEEKHMSDLQFLRDKLGIS
;
A
#
# COMPACT_ATOMS: atom_id res chain seq x y z
N MET A 1 10.91 -12.81 8.03
CA MET A 1 10.16 -11.62 7.51
C MET A 1 10.33 -11.53 6.00
N ARG A 2 9.30 -11.17 5.27
CA ARG A 2 9.41 -10.90 3.81
C ARG A 2 9.83 -9.45 3.61
N LEU A 3 10.83 -9.23 2.75
CA LEU A 3 11.37 -7.91 2.44
C LEU A 3 11.52 -7.76 0.93
N GLY A 4 11.08 -6.63 0.39
CA GLY A 4 11.12 -6.40 -1.04
C GLY A 4 10.98 -4.94 -1.44
N ALA A 5 10.76 -4.70 -2.73
CA ALA A 5 10.65 -3.37 -3.31
C ALA A 5 9.44 -3.26 -4.26
N ALA A 6 8.93 -2.04 -4.40
CA ALA A 6 8.04 -1.69 -5.48
C ALA A 6 8.86 -1.52 -6.76
N LEU A 7 8.50 -2.29 -7.78
CA LEU A 7 9.20 -2.30 -9.06
C LEU A 7 8.20 -2.03 -10.19
N GLY A 8 8.57 -1.13 -11.09
CA GLY A 8 7.83 -0.88 -12.31
C GLY A 8 8.12 -1.93 -13.39
N GLY A 9 7.22 -2.06 -14.34
CA GLY A 9 7.44 -2.88 -15.53
C GLY A 9 6.21 -3.65 -15.98
N GLU A 10 6.03 -3.73 -17.30
CA GLU A 10 4.94 -4.51 -17.92
C GLU A 10 5.36 -5.96 -18.20
N ASP A 11 6.67 -6.26 -18.17
CA ASP A 11 7.22 -7.60 -18.43
C ASP A 11 7.37 -8.38 -17.11
N PRO A 12 6.59 -9.46 -16.89
CA PRO A 12 6.67 -10.28 -15.69
C PRO A 12 8.03 -10.93 -15.46
N ALA A 13 8.71 -11.38 -16.52
CA ALA A 13 10.00 -12.05 -16.41
C ALA A 13 11.07 -11.05 -15.92
N ALA A 14 11.10 -9.84 -16.48
CA ALA A 14 11.98 -8.77 -16.04
C ALA A 14 11.70 -8.35 -14.60
N LEU A 15 10.42 -8.26 -14.19
CA LEU A 15 10.01 -7.94 -12.82
C LEU A 15 10.58 -8.95 -11.81
N ILE A 16 10.36 -10.23 -12.05
CA ILE A 16 10.83 -11.30 -11.16
C ILE A 16 12.36 -11.41 -11.16
N GLN A 17 12.99 -11.23 -12.32
CA GLN A 17 14.46 -11.23 -12.41
C GLN A 17 15.05 -10.08 -11.58
N ARG A 18 14.51 -8.88 -11.69
CA ARG A 18 14.92 -7.71 -10.93
C ARG A 18 14.74 -7.90 -9.43
N ALA A 19 13.61 -8.48 -9.00
CA ALA A 19 13.39 -8.80 -7.59
C ALA A 19 14.47 -9.80 -7.08
N LYS A 20 14.84 -10.80 -7.87
CA LYS A 20 15.92 -11.74 -7.53
C LYS A 20 17.29 -11.06 -7.44
N GLU A 21 17.61 -10.15 -8.35
CA GLU A 21 18.87 -9.37 -8.33
C GLU A 21 18.99 -8.51 -7.07
N LEU A 22 17.88 -7.95 -6.61
CA LEU A 22 17.80 -7.23 -5.34
C LEU A 22 17.84 -8.15 -4.10
N GLY A 23 17.80 -9.48 -4.28
CA GLY A 23 17.65 -10.44 -3.20
C GLY A 23 16.32 -10.29 -2.47
N ALA A 24 15.29 -9.74 -3.13
CA ALA A 24 13.99 -9.52 -2.55
C ALA A 24 13.20 -10.85 -2.40
N SER A 25 12.50 -11.00 -1.28
CA SER A 25 11.57 -12.10 -1.03
C SER A 25 10.10 -11.70 -1.22
N ALA A 26 9.86 -10.42 -1.51
CA ALA A 26 8.56 -9.86 -1.89
C ALA A 26 8.75 -8.81 -3.00
N VAL A 27 7.73 -8.60 -3.80
CA VAL A 27 7.70 -7.55 -4.82
C VAL A 27 6.31 -6.93 -4.89
N GLN A 28 6.26 -5.63 -5.07
CA GLN A 28 5.03 -4.91 -5.40
C GLN A 28 5.13 -4.36 -6.82
N THR A 29 4.03 -4.39 -7.55
CA THR A 29 3.95 -3.79 -8.88
C THR A 29 2.54 -3.30 -9.18
N PHE A 30 2.39 -2.60 -10.30
CA PHE A 30 1.10 -2.25 -10.89
C PHE A 30 0.79 -3.21 -12.06
N LEU A 31 -0.48 -3.48 -12.29
CA LEU A 31 -0.92 -4.24 -13.47
C LEU A 31 -1.21 -3.29 -14.64
N GLY A 32 -0.23 -2.47 -15.02
CA GLY A 32 -0.32 -1.47 -16.07
C GLY A 32 -0.02 -0.06 -15.58
N ASP A 33 -0.44 0.96 -16.33
CA ASP A 33 -0.19 2.37 -16.00
C ASP A 33 -0.94 2.81 -14.72
N PRO A 34 -0.22 3.19 -13.63
CA PRO A 34 -0.84 3.58 -12.36
C PRO A 34 -1.66 4.87 -12.41
N GLN A 35 -1.51 5.67 -13.47
CA GLN A 35 -2.28 6.90 -13.68
C GLN A 35 -3.46 6.72 -14.64
N SER A 36 -3.65 5.51 -15.16
CA SER A 36 -4.71 5.21 -16.12
C SER A 36 -6.02 4.77 -15.46
N TRP A 37 -7.13 5.13 -16.10
CA TRP A 37 -8.46 4.59 -15.80
C TRP A 37 -8.76 3.28 -16.55
N ASN A 38 -7.82 2.80 -17.36
CA ASN A 38 -8.00 1.58 -18.13
C ASN A 38 -7.84 0.35 -17.23
N ALA A 39 -8.72 -0.63 -17.43
CA ALA A 39 -8.56 -1.92 -16.80
C ALA A 39 -7.27 -2.61 -17.32
N PRO A 40 -6.57 -3.42 -16.52
CA PRO A 40 -5.33 -4.09 -16.90
C PRO A 40 -5.53 -5.27 -17.86
N SER A 41 -6.43 -5.16 -18.83
CA SER A 41 -6.87 -6.25 -19.70
C SER A 41 -5.80 -6.82 -20.63
N GLY A 42 -4.72 -6.08 -20.87
CA GLY A 42 -3.59 -6.52 -21.71
C GLY A 42 -2.39 -7.03 -20.92
N TYR A 43 -2.44 -7.00 -19.59
CA TYR A 43 -1.31 -7.45 -18.77
C TYR A 43 -1.19 -8.99 -18.82
N PRO A 44 0.01 -9.56 -18.99
CA PRO A 44 0.24 -11.00 -19.10
C PRO A 44 0.16 -11.70 -17.72
N VAL A 45 -1.02 -11.72 -17.13
CA VAL A 45 -1.24 -12.13 -15.73
C VAL A 45 -1.01 -13.62 -15.51
N GLU A 46 -1.23 -14.46 -16.50
CA GLU A 46 -0.96 -15.91 -16.43
C GLU A 46 0.54 -16.19 -16.34
N GLU A 47 1.33 -15.51 -17.17
CA GLU A 47 2.78 -15.60 -17.12
C GLU A 47 3.32 -15.13 -15.77
N LEU A 48 2.81 -14.00 -15.26
CA LEU A 48 3.17 -13.52 -13.92
C LEU A 48 2.83 -14.56 -12.84
N SER A 49 1.67 -15.19 -12.93
CA SER A 49 1.24 -16.23 -11.98
C SER A 49 2.19 -17.43 -11.95
N GLU A 50 2.60 -17.93 -13.11
CA GLU A 50 3.56 -19.06 -13.22
C GLU A 50 4.93 -18.69 -12.64
N LEU A 51 5.42 -17.49 -12.95
CA LEU A 51 6.70 -17.00 -12.44
C LEU A 51 6.66 -16.80 -10.92
N VAL A 52 5.60 -16.23 -10.37
CA VAL A 52 5.40 -16.05 -8.92
C VAL A 52 5.36 -17.42 -8.23
N ALA A 53 4.59 -18.36 -8.74
CA ALA A 53 4.46 -19.71 -8.15
C ALA A 53 5.81 -20.46 -8.03
N THR A 54 6.73 -20.20 -8.95
CA THR A 54 8.04 -20.88 -9.01
C THR A 54 9.19 -20.08 -8.40
N SER A 55 9.03 -18.76 -8.20
CA SER A 55 10.12 -17.89 -7.74
C SER A 55 10.38 -17.93 -6.24
N GLY A 56 9.38 -18.28 -5.43
CA GLY A 56 9.41 -18.12 -3.98
C GLY A 56 9.25 -16.67 -3.49
N ILE A 57 8.94 -15.74 -4.41
CA ILE A 57 8.74 -14.30 -4.13
C ILE A 57 7.25 -14.04 -3.92
N ASP A 58 6.88 -13.37 -2.83
CA ASP A 58 5.51 -12.95 -2.59
C ASP A 58 5.18 -11.72 -3.44
N LEU A 59 4.07 -11.79 -4.18
CA LEU A 59 3.60 -10.70 -5.03
C LEU A 59 2.54 -9.85 -4.29
N TYR A 60 2.66 -8.54 -4.39
CA TYR A 60 1.66 -7.55 -3.99
C TYR A 60 1.31 -6.68 -5.19
N ILE A 61 0.06 -6.27 -5.30
CA ILE A 61 -0.39 -5.38 -6.37
C ILE A 61 -0.86 -4.06 -5.77
N HIS A 62 -0.26 -2.95 -6.20
CA HIS A 62 -0.78 -1.65 -5.88
C HIS A 62 -1.88 -1.27 -6.88
N ALA A 63 -3.01 -0.81 -6.39
CA ALA A 63 -4.10 -0.31 -7.22
C ALA A 63 -3.72 1.04 -7.85
N PRO A 64 -4.21 1.37 -9.06
CA PRO A 64 -3.91 2.66 -9.70
C PRO A 64 -4.22 3.87 -8.81
N TYR A 65 -3.34 4.87 -8.83
CA TYR A 65 -3.46 6.09 -8.01
C TYR A 65 -4.72 6.91 -8.28
N VAL A 66 -5.32 6.76 -9.47
CA VAL A 66 -6.56 7.44 -9.82
C VAL A 66 -7.77 6.97 -9.00
N ILE A 67 -7.67 5.81 -8.34
CA ILE A 67 -8.76 5.22 -7.57
C ILE A 67 -9.03 6.06 -6.32
N ASN A 68 -10.29 6.50 -6.18
CA ASN A 68 -10.80 7.09 -4.95
C ASN A 68 -12.24 6.58 -4.73
N VAL A 69 -12.38 5.46 -4.02
CA VAL A 69 -13.69 4.85 -3.75
C VAL A 69 -14.48 5.61 -2.70
N ALA A 70 -13.82 6.39 -1.86
CA ALA A 70 -14.45 7.18 -0.80
C ALA A 70 -15.21 8.40 -1.34
N THR A 71 -14.79 8.95 -2.47
CA THR A 71 -15.27 10.26 -2.95
C THR A 71 -16.78 10.33 -3.14
N THR A 72 -17.35 11.49 -2.86
CA THR A 72 -18.77 11.81 -3.13
C THR A 72 -19.05 12.10 -4.61
N ASN A 73 -18.00 12.37 -5.39
CA ASN A 73 -18.13 12.59 -6.82
C ASN A 73 -18.38 11.27 -7.59
N ASN A 74 -19.60 11.06 -8.07
CA ASN A 74 -19.99 9.86 -8.81
C ASN A 74 -19.16 9.62 -10.08
N LYS A 75 -18.65 10.68 -10.72
CA LYS A 75 -17.84 10.57 -11.95
C LYS A 75 -16.45 9.97 -11.67
N VAL A 76 -16.00 10.01 -10.42
CA VAL A 76 -14.75 9.40 -9.97
C VAL A 76 -15.05 8.09 -9.22
N ARG A 77 -16.01 8.09 -8.30
CA ARG A 77 -16.31 6.92 -7.45
C ARG A 77 -16.72 5.68 -8.24
N ILE A 78 -17.64 5.84 -9.20
CA ILE A 78 -18.15 4.68 -9.96
C ILE A 78 -17.04 4.03 -10.80
N PRO A 79 -16.22 4.77 -11.58
CA PRO A 79 -15.04 4.19 -12.22
C PRO A 79 -14.04 3.59 -11.24
N SER A 80 -13.79 4.24 -10.10
CA SER A 80 -12.87 3.74 -9.06
C SER A 80 -13.28 2.35 -8.55
N ARG A 81 -14.55 2.15 -8.22
CA ARG A 81 -15.06 0.84 -7.76
C ARG A 81 -14.88 -0.25 -8.82
N LYS A 82 -15.21 0.07 -10.08
CA LYS A 82 -15.01 -0.86 -11.19
C LYS A 82 -13.54 -1.22 -11.39
N LEU A 83 -12.66 -0.22 -11.37
CA LEU A 83 -11.23 -0.43 -11.57
C LEU A 83 -10.63 -1.22 -10.40
N LEU A 84 -11.01 -0.95 -9.15
CA LEU A 84 -10.62 -1.75 -7.99
C LEU A 84 -11.05 -3.21 -8.14
N ALA A 85 -12.30 -3.46 -8.52
CA ALA A 85 -12.79 -4.82 -8.73
C ALA A 85 -12.04 -5.55 -9.86
N PHE A 86 -11.68 -4.86 -10.93
CA PHE A 86 -10.83 -5.41 -11.99
C PHE A 86 -9.42 -5.71 -11.45
N THR A 87 -8.79 -4.76 -10.80
CA THR A 87 -7.44 -4.94 -10.22
C THR A 87 -7.40 -6.15 -9.30
N MET A 88 -8.37 -6.30 -8.42
CA MET A 88 -8.44 -7.44 -7.50
C MET A 88 -8.60 -8.78 -8.22
N LYS A 89 -9.47 -8.86 -9.24
CA LYS A 89 -9.62 -10.08 -10.05
C LYS A 89 -8.32 -10.49 -10.73
N TYR A 90 -7.61 -9.54 -11.30
CA TYR A 90 -6.33 -9.80 -11.97
C TYR A 90 -5.23 -10.14 -10.96
N ALA A 91 -5.15 -9.43 -9.83
CA ALA A 91 -4.23 -9.72 -8.76
C ALA A 91 -4.45 -11.13 -8.17
N GLN A 92 -5.69 -11.56 -7.99
CA GLN A 92 -6.01 -12.92 -7.56
C GLN A 92 -5.54 -13.96 -8.59
N ARG A 93 -5.73 -13.73 -9.90
CA ARG A 93 -5.23 -14.60 -10.97
C ARG A 93 -3.70 -14.65 -11.01
N ALA A 94 -3.04 -13.52 -10.73
CA ALA A 94 -1.58 -13.45 -10.62
C ALA A 94 -1.01 -14.17 -9.39
N GLY A 95 -1.84 -14.62 -8.45
CA GLY A 95 -1.39 -15.23 -7.20
C GLY A 95 -0.86 -14.23 -6.17
N ALA A 96 -1.27 -12.97 -6.25
CA ALA A 96 -0.85 -11.93 -5.31
C ALA A 96 -1.37 -12.21 -3.90
N LYS A 97 -0.66 -11.70 -2.89
CA LYS A 97 -0.98 -11.84 -1.47
C LYS A 97 -1.95 -10.77 -0.98
N GLY A 98 -2.08 -9.65 -1.70
CA GLY A 98 -2.99 -8.57 -1.38
C GLY A 98 -2.97 -7.48 -2.45
N VAL A 99 -4.00 -6.63 -2.43
CA VAL A 99 -4.10 -5.42 -3.25
C VAL A 99 -4.07 -4.21 -2.34
N ILE A 100 -3.07 -3.36 -2.50
CA ILE A 100 -2.91 -2.12 -1.76
C ILE A 100 -3.70 -1.02 -2.47
N VAL A 101 -4.41 -0.21 -1.70
CA VAL A 101 -5.16 0.93 -2.22
C VAL A 101 -5.21 2.05 -1.18
N HIS A 102 -4.93 3.28 -1.59
CA HIS A 102 -5.04 4.45 -0.73
C HIS A 102 -6.45 4.59 -0.14
N GLY A 103 -6.55 5.04 1.11
CA GLY A 103 -7.84 5.25 1.79
C GLY A 103 -8.78 6.22 1.06
N GLY A 104 -8.24 7.07 0.18
CA GLY A 104 -9.02 8.06 -0.56
C GLY A 104 -9.57 9.16 0.33
N HIS A 105 -10.45 10.00 -0.23
CA HIS A 105 -11.00 11.17 0.45
C HIS A 105 -12.38 11.55 -0.09
N VAL A 106 -13.19 12.19 0.74
CA VAL A 106 -14.41 12.89 0.30
C VAL A 106 -14.08 14.32 -0.15
N GLN A 107 -15.00 14.99 -0.83
CA GLN A 107 -14.80 16.37 -1.26
C GLN A 107 -14.83 17.33 -0.05
N SER A 108 -14.25 18.51 -0.23
CA SER A 108 -14.30 19.57 0.79
C SER A 108 -15.75 19.90 1.15
N GLY A 109 -16.05 19.95 2.45
CA GLY A 109 -17.39 20.21 2.97
C GLY A 109 -18.28 18.97 3.15
N ASP A 110 -17.91 17.83 2.58
CA ASP A 110 -18.70 16.59 2.73
C ASP A 110 -18.39 15.89 4.07
N ASP A 111 -19.36 15.16 4.58
CA ASP A 111 -19.20 14.35 5.79
C ASP A 111 -18.36 13.09 5.51
N LEU A 112 -17.43 12.77 6.42
CA LEU A 112 -16.56 11.58 6.31
C LEU A 112 -17.38 10.29 6.30
N SER A 113 -18.53 10.23 6.95
CA SER A 113 -19.40 9.05 6.99
C SER A 113 -19.87 8.61 5.61
N ILE A 114 -19.98 9.53 4.65
CA ILE A 114 -20.30 9.21 3.26
C ILE A 114 -19.17 8.40 2.63
N GLY A 115 -17.92 8.79 2.89
CA GLY A 115 -16.74 8.07 2.43
C GLY A 115 -16.64 6.67 3.04
N TYR A 116 -16.94 6.54 4.33
CA TYR A 116 -16.98 5.23 5.01
C TYR A 116 -18.03 4.30 4.39
N ALA A 117 -19.24 4.82 4.16
CA ALA A 117 -20.30 4.06 3.52
C ALA A 117 -19.97 3.69 2.06
N ASN A 118 -19.24 4.55 1.34
CA ASN A 118 -18.76 4.26 -0.02
C ASN A 118 -17.72 3.13 -0.03
N TRP A 119 -16.83 3.09 0.96
CA TRP A 119 -15.88 2.00 1.17
C TRP A 119 -16.60 0.67 1.44
N ALA A 120 -17.58 0.64 2.36
CA ALA A 120 -18.36 -0.58 2.62
C ALA A 120 -19.01 -1.12 1.34
N LYS A 121 -19.59 -0.24 0.51
CA LYS A 121 -20.16 -0.64 -0.78
C LYS A 121 -19.11 -1.19 -1.75
N ALA A 122 -17.91 -0.61 -1.77
CA ALA A 122 -16.84 -1.09 -2.64
C ALA A 122 -16.34 -2.48 -2.21
N LEU A 123 -16.17 -2.71 -0.90
CA LEU A 123 -15.76 -4.00 -0.36
C LEU A 123 -16.83 -5.07 -0.54
N ALA A 124 -18.11 -4.72 -0.38
CA ALA A 124 -19.22 -5.64 -0.64
C ALA A 124 -19.26 -6.15 -2.09
N GLU A 125 -18.86 -5.32 -3.07
CA GLU A 125 -18.81 -5.73 -4.48
C GLU A 125 -17.70 -6.73 -4.81
N VAL A 126 -16.68 -6.83 -3.96
CA VAL A 126 -15.53 -7.71 -4.14
C VAL A 126 -15.45 -8.79 -3.06
N ALA A 127 -16.46 -8.93 -2.23
CA ALA A 127 -16.48 -9.85 -1.09
C ALA A 127 -16.35 -11.34 -1.46
N GLU A 128 -16.66 -11.70 -2.70
CA GLU A 128 -16.48 -13.08 -3.21
C GLU A 128 -15.01 -13.40 -3.60
N LEU A 129 -14.16 -12.37 -3.73
CA LEU A 129 -12.75 -12.57 -4.03
C LEU A 129 -12.01 -12.98 -2.75
N THR A 130 -11.10 -13.95 -2.88
CA THR A 130 -10.34 -14.48 -1.74
C THR A 130 -9.09 -13.64 -1.42
N ILE A 131 -8.68 -12.76 -2.34
CA ILE A 131 -7.54 -11.87 -2.15
C ILE A 131 -7.95 -10.68 -1.25
N PRO A 132 -7.17 -10.35 -0.20
CA PRO A 132 -7.50 -9.22 0.66
C PRO A 132 -7.20 -7.87 0.01
N VAL A 133 -7.98 -6.86 0.39
CA VAL A 133 -7.67 -5.44 0.16
C VAL A 133 -6.89 -4.92 1.37
N PHE A 134 -5.76 -4.25 1.14
CA PHE A 134 -5.01 -3.53 2.15
C PHE A 134 -5.21 -2.03 1.95
N ILE A 135 -5.89 -1.40 2.90
CA ILE A 135 -6.11 0.04 2.86
C ILE A 135 -4.87 0.72 3.42
N GLU A 136 -4.33 1.65 2.64
CA GLU A 136 -3.12 2.37 2.98
C GLU A 136 -3.44 3.74 3.58
N ASN A 137 -2.65 4.14 4.61
CA ASN A 137 -2.70 5.50 5.13
C ASN A 137 -2.19 6.49 4.08
N THR A 138 -2.56 7.77 4.24
CA THR A 138 -2.21 8.84 3.30
C THR A 138 -1.52 9.99 3.99
N ALA A 139 -0.55 10.61 3.32
CA ALA A 139 0.25 11.73 3.83
C ALA A 139 -0.58 12.98 4.08
N GLY A 140 -1.43 13.34 3.13
CA GLY A 140 -2.16 14.59 3.10
C GLY A 140 -3.67 14.41 2.91
N GLY A 141 -4.35 15.55 2.74
CA GLY A 141 -5.80 15.59 2.52
C GLY A 141 -6.60 15.74 3.83
N GLU A 142 -7.24 16.90 4.00
CA GLU A 142 -8.03 17.19 5.22
C GLU A 142 -9.18 16.21 5.41
N ARG A 143 -9.75 15.71 4.31
CA ARG A 143 -10.90 14.78 4.29
C ARG A 143 -10.54 13.37 3.90
N ALA A 144 -9.28 12.97 4.14
CA ALA A 144 -8.80 11.61 3.83
C ALA A 144 -9.30 10.59 4.86
N MET A 145 -9.63 9.39 4.37
CA MET A 145 -10.22 8.32 5.20
C MET A 145 -9.20 7.68 6.15
N ALA A 146 -7.93 7.64 5.76
CA ALA A 146 -6.90 6.91 6.50
C ALA A 146 -5.67 7.80 6.82
N ARG A 147 -5.85 9.11 7.03
CA ARG A 147 -4.76 10.03 7.38
C ARG A 147 -4.56 10.18 8.88
N THR A 148 -5.66 10.29 9.62
CA THR A 148 -5.64 10.47 11.08
C THR A 148 -6.22 9.24 11.77
N LEU A 149 -5.81 8.99 13.02
CA LEU A 149 -6.35 7.87 13.79
C LEU A 149 -7.88 7.96 13.92
N SER A 150 -8.43 9.16 14.07
CA SER A 150 -9.87 9.38 14.17
C SER A 150 -10.61 9.04 12.87
N SER A 151 -10.09 9.44 11.71
CA SER A 151 -10.73 9.10 10.43
C SER A 151 -10.59 7.62 10.13
N LEU A 152 -9.45 7.01 10.47
CA LEU A 152 -9.22 5.58 10.35
C LEU A 152 -10.18 4.77 11.24
N ASP A 153 -10.35 5.14 12.50
CA ASP A 153 -11.29 4.49 13.42
C ASP A 153 -12.73 4.57 12.90
N GLY A 154 -13.13 5.74 12.39
CA GLY A 154 -14.44 5.90 11.74
C GLY A 154 -14.64 5.01 10.53
N LEU A 155 -13.62 4.88 9.69
CA LEU A 155 -13.64 3.98 8.54
C LEU A 155 -13.74 2.52 9.00
N TRP A 156 -12.86 2.10 9.92
CA TRP A 156 -12.77 0.70 10.36
C TRP A 156 -14.03 0.20 11.05
N LYS A 157 -14.70 1.06 11.84
CA LYS A 157 -16.01 0.73 12.43
C LYS A 157 -17.06 0.29 11.41
N VAL A 158 -16.95 0.80 10.18
CA VAL A 158 -17.92 0.51 9.10
C VAL A 158 -17.50 -0.67 8.24
N ILE A 159 -16.15 -0.88 8.04
CA ILE A 159 -15.67 -1.85 7.06
C ILE A 159 -15.08 -3.12 7.66
N LYS A 160 -14.86 -3.21 8.97
CA LYS A 160 -14.20 -4.37 9.61
C LYS A 160 -14.89 -5.71 9.34
N GLU A 161 -16.19 -5.73 9.09
CA GLU A 161 -16.93 -6.94 8.75
C GLU A 161 -16.47 -7.58 7.42
N PHE A 162 -15.88 -6.80 6.51
CA PHE A 162 -15.28 -7.26 5.26
C PHE A 162 -13.84 -7.75 5.41
N ASN A 163 -13.29 -7.71 6.63
CA ASN A 163 -11.94 -8.15 6.96
C ASN A 163 -10.83 -7.55 6.07
N PRO A 164 -10.80 -6.22 5.84
CA PRO A 164 -9.71 -5.60 5.12
C PRO A 164 -8.42 -5.64 5.95
N GLY A 165 -7.27 -5.72 5.27
CA GLY A 165 -5.98 -5.49 5.90
C GLY A 165 -5.62 -3.99 5.92
N PHE A 166 -4.55 -3.66 6.63
CA PHE A 166 -3.98 -2.32 6.66
C PHE A 166 -2.54 -2.32 6.16
N CYS A 167 -2.23 -1.42 5.22
CA CYS A 167 -0.88 -1.13 4.78
C CYS A 167 -0.40 0.15 5.48
N LEU A 168 0.68 0.05 6.26
CA LEU A 168 1.29 1.19 6.93
C LEU A 168 2.45 1.73 6.10
N ASP A 169 2.24 2.90 5.48
CA ASP A 169 3.32 3.68 4.88
C ASP A 169 3.94 4.62 5.91
N THR A 170 5.27 4.50 6.11
CA THR A 170 6.02 5.27 7.10
C THR A 170 6.22 6.72 6.70
N CYS A 171 6.41 7.02 5.40
CA CYS A 171 6.46 8.38 4.88
C CYS A 171 5.12 9.08 5.07
N HIS A 172 4.02 8.42 4.72
CA HIS A 172 2.69 8.97 4.87
C HIS A 172 2.33 9.23 6.35
N ALA A 173 2.67 8.30 7.25
CA ALA A 173 2.45 8.48 8.68
C ALA A 173 3.22 9.67 9.25
N HIS A 174 4.51 9.79 8.88
CA HIS A 174 5.36 10.93 9.24
C HIS A 174 4.80 12.25 8.68
N ALA A 175 4.46 12.28 7.39
CA ALA A 175 3.90 13.47 6.74
C ALA A 175 2.51 13.85 7.27
N ALA A 176 1.71 12.90 7.74
CA ALA A 176 0.44 13.16 8.43
C ALA A 176 0.63 13.71 9.85
N GLY A 177 1.84 13.62 10.41
CA GLY A 177 2.16 14.07 11.76
C GLY A 177 1.81 13.04 12.86
N LEU A 178 1.71 11.76 12.50
CA LEU A 178 1.52 10.70 13.48
C LEU A 178 2.83 10.44 14.25
N SER A 179 2.70 10.04 15.52
CA SER A 179 3.86 9.68 16.33
C SER A 179 4.47 8.36 15.85
N MET A 180 5.68 8.38 15.32
CA MET A 180 6.34 7.16 14.83
C MET A 180 6.64 6.16 15.95
N ASP A 181 6.69 6.60 17.21
CA ASP A 181 6.91 5.73 18.37
C ASP A 181 5.71 4.83 18.67
N SER A 182 4.48 5.36 18.46
CA SER A 182 3.22 4.67 18.80
C SER A 182 2.38 4.28 17.58
N VAL A 183 2.74 4.71 16.36
CA VAL A 183 1.91 4.53 15.15
C VAL A 183 1.47 3.08 14.93
N VAL A 184 2.34 2.12 15.17
CA VAL A 184 2.00 0.69 14.98
C VAL A 184 0.96 0.24 16.01
N SER A 185 1.14 0.56 17.30
CA SER A 185 0.18 0.20 18.35
C SER A 185 -1.16 0.90 18.16
N ASP A 186 -1.13 2.21 17.85
CA ASP A 186 -2.32 3.03 17.68
C ASP A 186 -3.18 2.52 16.50
N ILE A 187 -2.53 2.20 15.38
CA ILE A 187 -3.21 1.65 14.21
C ILE A 187 -3.68 0.21 14.47
N ALA A 188 -2.86 -0.62 15.10
CA ALA A 188 -3.22 -2.01 15.40
C ALA A 188 -4.42 -2.11 16.35
N GLU A 189 -4.58 -1.17 17.28
CA GLU A 189 -5.77 -1.09 18.15
C GLU A 189 -7.05 -0.86 17.33
N ILE A 190 -6.97 -0.08 16.26
CA ILE A 190 -8.11 0.21 15.38
C ILE A 190 -8.37 -0.93 14.39
N THR A 191 -7.29 -1.42 13.74
CA THR A 191 -7.39 -2.30 12.56
C THR A 191 -7.25 -3.79 12.87
N GLY A 192 -6.77 -4.12 14.07
CA GLY A 192 -6.43 -5.48 14.47
C GLY A 192 -5.00 -5.91 14.10
N GLY A 193 -4.23 -5.07 13.41
CA GLY A 193 -2.83 -5.33 13.06
C GLY A 193 -2.42 -4.67 11.76
N ILE A 194 -1.13 -4.79 11.43
CA ILE A 194 -0.54 -4.31 10.17
C ILE A 194 -0.36 -5.51 9.24
N SER A 195 -0.89 -5.43 8.02
CA SER A 195 -0.82 -6.51 7.03
C SER A 195 0.39 -6.38 6.09
N LEU A 196 0.84 -5.14 5.86
CA LEU A 196 1.98 -4.80 5.03
C LEU A 196 2.59 -3.49 5.55
N VAL A 197 3.90 -3.32 5.43
CA VAL A 197 4.58 -2.04 5.65
C VAL A 197 5.15 -1.53 4.33
N HIS A 198 4.81 -0.30 3.95
CA HIS A 198 5.58 0.47 2.99
C HIS A 198 6.65 1.24 3.78
N ALA A 199 7.89 0.78 3.64
CA ALA A 199 9.03 1.31 4.39
C ALA A 199 9.73 2.40 3.60
N ASN A 200 9.38 3.65 3.86
CA ASN A 200 9.85 4.81 3.11
C ASN A 200 10.43 5.87 4.04
N GLY A 201 11.56 6.47 3.65
CA GLY A 201 11.98 7.75 4.21
C GLY A 201 11.09 8.88 3.69
N SER A 202 11.23 10.07 4.25
CA SER A 202 10.48 11.27 3.81
C SER A 202 11.43 12.42 3.51
N ARG A 203 11.21 13.12 2.40
CA ARG A 203 11.96 14.36 2.05
C ARG A 203 11.47 15.57 2.84
N ASP A 204 10.32 15.46 3.49
CA ASP A 204 9.66 16.58 4.17
C ASP A 204 9.59 16.36 5.68
N GLU A 205 9.36 17.45 6.40
CA GLU A 205 9.16 17.46 7.84
C GLU A 205 7.88 16.73 8.26
N ALA A 206 7.86 16.26 9.50
CA ALA A 206 6.68 15.69 10.11
C ALA A 206 5.50 16.67 10.05
N GLY A 207 4.32 16.16 9.71
CA GLY A 207 3.10 16.96 9.60
C GLY A 207 3.01 17.84 8.34
N SER A 208 3.93 17.73 7.40
CA SER A 208 3.94 18.52 6.15
C SER A 208 2.75 18.24 5.23
N GLY A 209 2.14 17.07 5.35
CA GLY A 209 1.08 16.61 4.45
C GLY A 209 1.55 16.27 3.04
N ARG A 210 2.87 16.16 2.81
CA ARG A 210 3.47 15.92 1.50
C ARG A 210 3.92 14.49 1.37
N ASP A 211 3.50 13.86 0.30
CA ASP A 211 3.91 12.52 -0.10
C ASP A 211 5.13 12.62 -1.02
N ARG A 212 6.33 12.55 -0.43
CA ARG A 212 7.59 12.54 -1.18
C ARG A 212 8.60 11.60 -0.52
N HIS A 213 8.64 10.38 -1.04
CA HIS A 213 9.55 9.35 -0.55
C HIS A 213 11.02 9.74 -0.69
N ALA A 214 11.82 9.30 0.26
CA ALA A 214 13.27 9.43 0.27
C ALA A 214 13.92 8.08 0.56
N ASN A 215 15.15 7.90 0.12
CA ASN A 215 16.01 6.80 0.58
C ASN A 215 16.37 7.03 2.07
N PHE A 216 16.77 5.98 2.77
CA PHE A 216 16.98 6.06 4.23
C PHE A 216 18.15 6.93 4.65
N ASP A 217 19.10 7.19 3.74
CA ASP A 217 20.26 8.05 3.96
C ASP A 217 20.05 9.52 3.53
N ASP A 218 18.95 9.83 2.81
CA ASP A 218 18.68 11.16 2.23
C ASP A 218 17.44 11.84 2.83
N GLY A 219 16.67 11.15 3.67
CA GLY A 219 15.38 11.63 4.18
C GLY A 219 15.48 12.37 5.51
N LEU A 220 14.41 13.13 5.83
CA LEU A 220 14.20 13.74 7.14
C LEU A 220 13.57 12.77 8.15
N LEU A 221 12.94 11.69 7.69
CA LEU A 221 12.55 10.56 8.52
C LEU A 221 13.75 9.60 8.63
N PRO A 222 14.38 9.46 9.81
CA PRO A 222 15.56 8.61 9.97
C PRO A 222 15.27 7.14 9.69
N GLY A 223 16.17 6.46 8.95
CA GLY A 223 16.03 5.05 8.64
C GLY A 223 15.92 4.13 9.85
N ASP A 224 16.57 4.44 10.96
CA ASP A 224 16.46 3.67 12.21
C ASP A 224 15.04 3.75 12.79
N VAL A 225 14.33 4.86 12.66
CA VAL A 225 12.91 4.99 13.06
C VAL A 225 12.03 4.09 12.19
N VAL A 226 12.30 4.04 10.88
CA VAL A 226 11.59 3.12 9.97
C VAL A 226 11.83 1.66 10.36
N VAL A 227 13.06 1.30 10.70
CA VAL A 227 13.41 -0.04 11.19
C VAL A 227 12.63 -0.40 12.45
N ASP A 228 12.48 0.52 13.40
CA ASP A 228 11.70 0.30 14.62
C ASP A 228 10.21 0.06 14.33
N VAL A 229 9.64 0.80 13.38
CA VAL A 229 8.27 0.57 12.90
C VAL A 229 8.14 -0.83 12.30
N ILE A 230 9.06 -1.24 11.43
CA ILE A 230 9.06 -2.58 10.82
C ILE A 230 9.11 -3.68 11.88
N LYS A 231 10.00 -3.55 12.88
CA LYS A 231 10.12 -4.51 13.98
C LYS A 231 8.84 -4.63 14.79
N LYS A 232 8.21 -3.50 15.11
CA LYS A 232 6.94 -3.47 15.86
C LYS A 232 5.77 -4.02 15.05
N ALA A 233 5.70 -3.71 13.75
CA ALA A 233 4.64 -4.18 12.85
C ALA A 233 4.73 -5.68 12.59
N ASN A 234 5.94 -6.24 12.52
CA ASN A 234 6.23 -7.66 12.24
C ASN A 234 5.46 -8.19 11.02
N ALA A 235 5.34 -7.38 9.98
CA ALA A 235 4.62 -7.66 8.74
C ALA A 235 5.58 -7.71 7.53
N PRO A 236 5.17 -8.30 6.40
CA PRO A 236 5.89 -8.14 5.14
C PRO A 236 6.16 -6.67 4.84
N THR A 237 7.30 -6.37 4.24
CA THR A 237 7.78 -5.00 4.06
C THR A 237 8.20 -4.77 2.62
N ILE A 238 7.74 -3.69 2.03
CA ILE A 238 8.08 -3.22 0.68
C ILE A 238 8.66 -1.80 0.79
N ILE A 239 9.79 -1.54 0.16
CA ILE A 239 10.30 -0.18 -0.04
C ILE A 239 9.74 0.40 -1.33
N GLU A 240 9.39 1.69 -1.30
CA GLU A 240 8.99 2.50 -2.47
C GLU A 240 9.87 3.74 -2.60
N THR A 241 11.05 3.65 -2.02
CA THR A 241 12.08 4.69 -2.10
C THR A 241 12.55 4.89 -3.55
N PRO A 242 13.24 6.00 -3.89
CA PRO A 242 13.82 6.18 -5.21
C PRO A 242 14.69 4.99 -5.63
N GLU A 243 14.43 4.50 -6.83
CA GLU A 243 14.86 3.19 -7.33
C GLU A 243 16.38 3.02 -7.41
N GLU A 244 17.11 4.12 -7.62
CA GLU A 244 18.56 4.14 -7.78
C GLU A 244 19.31 3.58 -6.56
N LYS A 245 18.65 3.61 -5.38
CA LYS A 245 19.23 3.12 -4.12
C LYS A 245 18.52 1.91 -3.53
N HIS A 246 17.62 1.24 -4.25
CA HIS A 246 16.90 0.05 -3.74
C HIS A 246 17.84 -1.01 -3.17
N MET A 247 18.98 -1.26 -3.83
CA MET A 247 19.96 -2.25 -3.35
C MET A 247 20.52 -1.86 -1.98
N SER A 248 20.93 -0.60 -1.81
CA SER A 248 21.48 -0.11 -0.54
C SER A 248 20.43 -0.02 0.56
N ASP A 249 19.22 0.41 0.23
CA ASP A 249 18.10 0.48 1.19
C ASP A 249 17.71 -0.91 1.69
N LEU A 250 17.58 -1.89 0.79
CA LEU A 250 17.29 -3.27 1.18
C LEU A 250 18.43 -3.88 2.01
N GLN A 251 19.70 -3.57 1.67
CA GLN A 251 20.85 -4.03 2.46
C GLN A 251 20.83 -3.40 3.87
N PHE A 252 20.58 -2.10 3.96
CA PHE A 252 20.43 -1.41 5.26
C PHE A 252 19.36 -2.08 6.13
N LEU A 253 18.18 -2.38 5.55
CA LEU A 253 17.11 -3.06 6.28
C LEU A 253 17.50 -4.47 6.71
N ARG A 254 18.17 -5.26 5.84
CA ARG A 254 18.64 -6.61 6.19
C ARG A 254 19.58 -6.57 7.39
N ASP A 255 20.57 -5.69 7.35
CA ASP A 255 21.58 -5.55 8.41
C ASP A 255 20.93 -5.17 9.75
N LYS A 256 19.99 -4.23 9.73
CA LYS A 256 19.30 -3.74 10.93
C LYS A 256 18.26 -4.73 11.49
N LEU A 257 17.67 -5.55 10.62
CA LEU A 257 16.65 -6.54 10.99
C LEU A 257 17.26 -7.93 11.27
N GLY A 258 18.55 -8.13 10.97
CA GLY A 258 19.22 -9.43 11.12
C GLY A 258 18.67 -10.48 10.16
N ILE A 259 18.33 -10.09 8.93
CA ILE A 259 17.81 -10.96 7.88
C ILE A 259 18.96 -11.30 6.92
N SER A 260 19.25 -12.57 6.76
CA SER A 260 20.26 -13.07 5.81
C SER A 260 19.67 -13.27 4.41
#